data_360676c6b4a3df3a286b2c2112aef458
#
_entry.id   360676c6b4a3df3a286b2c2112aef458
#
_cell.length_a   1.000
_cell.length_b   1.000
_cell.length_c   1.000
_cell.angle_alpha   90.00
_cell.angle_beta   90.00
_cell.angle_gamma   90.00
#
_symmetry.space_group_name_H-M   'P 1'
#
loop_
_entity.id
_entity.type
_entity.pdbx_description
1 polymer ?
#
loop_
_entity_poly.entity_id
_entity_poly.type
_entity_poly.pdbx_seq_one_letter_code
_entity_poly.pdbx_strand_id
1 'polypeptide(L)'
;NNAGLAAYKINSFNESIEYFNLCINKSPNTGYFYNNRGLSFQALKKLNLAMEDFNKCTSLDPKYPESYWNKSLLHLFQGNYKDGWELYEYRWQSFAKEWARDYPKKLWLGNESIKNKVIFIYPEQGHGDFIQCYRYIALLKDLHPKKIILEVTEPFYKLISTQDLEIEVIGPNIQPSKFDFYSPIMSLPLAFKTEISNVPNKCPYLLTNLNKNKIWEKKFEKSNYLRIGLCWAGNPLHKNNHNRSMLLDDFSELISLPFEYHSLQKGMTHEEQKIIKNSDVIDHQDSLKDFSDTASLIKMMDVIICVDTVIAHLAGALGKKTFLLLPDKSSFLWMNERKDSPWYPSIKIFRQSTLGDWSKPLKELISDLKS
;
A
#
# COMPACT_ATOMS: atom_id res chain seq x y z
N ASN A 1 23.21 21.90 -0.41
CA ASN A 1 22.45 20.66 -0.55
C ASN A 1 21.90 20.17 0.80
N ASN A 2 22.74 19.99 1.85
CA ASN A 2 22.31 19.43 3.13
C ASN A 2 21.20 20.24 3.83
N ALA A 3 21.27 21.58 3.77
CA ALA A 3 20.19 22.44 4.29
C ALA A 3 18.86 22.19 3.55
N GLY A 4 18.90 22.07 2.22
CA GLY A 4 17.69 21.73 1.44
C GLY A 4 17.09 20.37 1.81
N LEU A 5 17.95 19.35 2.00
CA LEU A 5 17.48 18.04 2.46
C LEU A 5 16.94 18.06 3.90
N ALA A 6 17.53 18.85 4.80
CA ALA A 6 17.04 19.04 6.16
C ALA A 6 15.67 19.72 6.16
N ALA A 7 15.52 20.81 5.40
CA ALA A 7 14.25 21.52 5.22
C ALA A 7 13.16 20.60 4.64
N TYR A 8 13.50 19.76 3.67
CA TYR A 8 12.59 18.75 3.13
C TYR A 8 12.10 17.77 4.20
N LYS A 9 13.01 17.26 5.04
CA LYS A 9 12.70 16.29 6.11
C LYS A 9 11.74 16.84 7.17
N ILE A 10 11.79 18.14 7.44
CA ILE A 10 10.88 18.80 8.39
C ILE A 10 9.63 19.40 7.72
N ASN A 11 9.36 19.00 6.47
CA ASN A 11 8.24 19.48 5.65
C ASN A 11 8.27 20.98 5.29
N SER A 12 9.43 21.67 5.42
CA SER A 12 9.62 23.07 5.00
C SER A 12 9.98 23.15 3.51
N PHE A 13 9.00 22.77 2.63
CA PHE A 13 9.28 22.51 1.21
C PHE A 13 9.64 23.77 0.43
N ASN A 14 9.06 24.93 0.74
CA ASN A 14 9.42 26.20 0.08
C ASN A 14 10.88 26.56 0.38
N GLU A 15 11.29 26.48 1.64
CA GLU A 15 12.67 26.72 2.04
C GLU A 15 13.64 25.69 1.39
N SER A 16 13.22 24.43 1.31
CA SER A 16 13.97 23.38 0.62
C SER A 16 14.21 23.75 -0.86
N ILE A 17 13.20 24.27 -1.56
CA ILE A 17 13.32 24.73 -2.97
C ILE A 17 14.31 25.89 -3.07
N GLU A 18 14.27 26.85 -2.16
CA GLU A 18 15.22 27.97 -2.15
C GLU A 18 16.66 27.51 -1.99
N TYR A 19 16.93 26.59 -1.07
CA TYR A 19 18.27 26.02 -0.92
C TYR A 19 18.73 25.27 -2.17
N PHE A 20 17.86 24.49 -2.83
CA PHE A 20 18.23 23.82 -4.07
C PHE A 20 18.39 24.79 -5.24
N ASN A 21 17.63 25.88 -5.30
CA ASN A 21 17.85 26.95 -6.28
C ASN A 21 19.26 27.55 -6.13
N LEU A 22 19.70 27.80 -4.91
CA LEU A 22 21.09 28.27 -4.66
C LEU A 22 22.14 27.25 -5.10
N CYS A 23 21.89 25.96 -4.89
CA CYS A 23 22.80 24.91 -5.36
C CYS A 23 22.86 24.85 -6.89
N ILE A 24 21.71 24.92 -7.55
CA ILE A 24 21.60 24.90 -9.03
C ILE A 24 22.26 26.12 -9.64
N ASN A 25 22.06 27.30 -9.06
CA ASN A 25 22.72 28.54 -9.55
C ASN A 25 24.25 28.45 -9.47
N LYS A 26 24.79 27.79 -8.45
CA LYS A 26 26.25 27.58 -8.31
C LYS A 26 26.78 26.44 -9.18
N SER A 27 26.00 25.43 -9.46
CA SER A 27 26.41 24.23 -10.18
C SER A 27 25.27 23.70 -11.05
N PRO A 28 24.95 24.36 -12.18
CA PRO A 28 23.73 24.04 -12.96
C PRO A 28 23.76 22.70 -13.68
N ASN A 29 24.92 22.06 -13.77
CA ASN A 29 25.08 20.75 -14.42
C ASN A 29 25.07 19.58 -13.43
N THR A 30 24.66 19.80 -12.19
CA THR A 30 24.62 18.76 -11.16
C THR A 30 23.21 18.17 -11.03
N GLY A 31 22.97 17.02 -11.64
CA GLY A 31 21.64 16.41 -11.81
C GLY A 31 20.90 16.19 -10.50
N TYR A 32 21.55 15.68 -9.45
CA TYR A 32 20.86 15.37 -8.18
C TYR A 32 20.29 16.59 -7.46
N PHE A 33 20.72 17.82 -7.73
CA PHE A 33 20.07 19.02 -7.17
C PHE A 33 18.66 19.21 -7.74
N TYR A 34 18.50 18.97 -9.04
CA TYR A 34 17.19 19.00 -9.68
C TYR A 34 16.31 17.87 -9.13
N ASN A 35 16.84 16.65 -8.99
CA ASN A 35 16.07 15.56 -8.39
C ASN A 35 15.53 15.94 -7.00
N ASN A 36 16.37 16.51 -6.14
CA ASN A 36 15.98 16.88 -4.79
C ASN A 36 14.99 18.06 -4.75
N ARG A 37 15.13 19.04 -5.67
CA ARG A 37 14.14 20.11 -5.82
C ARG A 37 12.82 19.59 -6.37
N GLY A 38 12.86 18.66 -7.31
CA GLY A 38 11.70 17.95 -7.85
C GLY A 38 10.89 17.25 -6.77
N LEU A 39 11.54 16.59 -5.81
CA LEU A 39 10.86 16.01 -4.64
C LEU A 39 10.12 17.06 -3.80
N SER A 40 10.71 18.25 -3.63
CA SER A 40 10.08 19.36 -2.91
C SER A 40 8.89 19.94 -3.69
N PHE A 41 8.99 20.06 -5.02
CA PHE A 41 7.86 20.43 -5.87
C PHE A 41 6.73 19.38 -5.82
N GLN A 42 7.08 18.10 -5.90
CA GLN A 42 6.09 17.02 -5.77
C GLN A 42 5.37 17.09 -4.42
N ALA A 43 6.11 17.37 -3.36
CA ALA A 43 5.54 17.53 -2.02
C ALA A 43 4.55 18.71 -1.91
N LEU A 44 4.73 19.76 -2.71
CA LEU A 44 3.81 20.88 -2.84
C LEU A 44 2.74 20.67 -3.93
N LYS A 45 2.61 19.46 -4.46
CA LYS A 45 1.70 19.13 -5.59
C LYS A 45 1.94 19.94 -6.87
N LYS A 46 3.11 20.55 -7.00
CA LYS A 46 3.58 21.23 -8.25
C LYS A 46 4.13 20.18 -9.21
N LEU A 47 3.25 19.27 -9.66
CA LEU A 47 3.65 18.02 -10.33
C LEU A 47 4.38 18.24 -11.66
N ASN A 48 4.02 19.28 -12.42
CA ASN A 48 4.69 19.61 -13.68
C ASN A 48 6.14 20.06 -13.42
N LEU A 49 6.36 20.94 -12.43
CA LEU A 49 7.70 21.39 -12.06
C LEU A 49 8.56 20.23 -11.52
N ALA A 50 7.95 19.32 -10.77
CA ALA A 50 8.64 18.11 -10.32
C ALA A 50 9.09 17.25 -11.51
N MET A 51 8.23 17.04 -12.52
CA MET A 51 8.56 16.27 -13.70
C MET A 51 9.66 16.94 -14.55
N GLU A 52 9.61 18.27 -14.73
CA GLU A 52 10.65 19.03 -15.40
C GLU A 52 12.02 18.85 -14.73
N ASP A 53 12.06 18.92 -13.40
CA ASP A 53 13.27 18.74 -12.62
C ASP A 53 13.80 17.30 -12.70
N PHE A 54 12.94 16.28 -12.60
CA PHE A 54 13.37 14.90 -12.79
C PHE A 54 13.88 14.65 -14.22
N ASN A 55 13.25 15.24 -15.24
CA ASN A 55 13.72 15.15 -16.62
C ASN A 55 15.08 15.83 -16.78
N LYS A 56 15.28 17.00 -16.15
CA LYS A 56 16.57 17.68 -16.16
C LYS A 56 17.65 16.85 -15.48
N CYS A 57 17.33 16.21 -14.34
CA CYS A 57 18.24 15.30 -13.67
C CYS A 57 18.68 14.17 -14.60
N THR A 58 17.72 13.43 -15.19
CA THR A 58 18.04 12.30 -16.09
C THR A 58 18.76 12.70 -17.36
N SER A 59 18.59 13.94 -17.84
CA SER A 59 19.35 14.47 -18.98
C SER A 59 20.80 14.79 -18.64
N LEU A 60 21.08 15.27 -17.42
CA LEU A 60 22.41 15.61 -16.93
C LEU A 60 23.16 14.37 -16.42
N ASP A 61 22.47 13.45 -15.78
CA ASP A 61 23.01 12.20 -15.27
C ASP A 61 22.09 11.02 -15.62
N PRO A 62 22.22 10.42 -16.80
CA PRO A 62 21.43 9.27 -17.23
C PRO A 62 21.65 8.00 -16.36
N LYS A 63 22.67 7.99 -15.51
CA LYS A 63 22.97 6.86 -14.61
C LYS A 63 22.47 7.07 -13.19
N TYR A 64 21.66 8.11 -12.94
CA TYR A 64 21.10 8.39 -11.62
C TYR A 64 19.72 7.72 -11.44
N PRO A 65 19.64 6.49 -10.89
CA PRO A 65 18.42 5.70 -10.90
C PRO A 65 17.31 6.25 -10.01
N GLU A 66 17.66 7.02 -8.97
CA GLU A 66 16.68 7.63 -8.07
C GLU A 66 15.76 8.60 -8.81
N SER A 67 16.23 9.28 -9.84
CA SER A 67 15.37 10.18 -10.62
C SER A 67 14.37 9.43 -11.49
N TYR A 68 14.76 8.31 -12.09
CA TYR A 68 13.84 7.42 -12.81
C TYR A 68 12.79 6.83 -11.87
N TRP A 69 13.22 6.42 -10.68
CA TRP A 69 12.33 5.96 -9.63
C TRP A 69 11.31 7.05 -9.23
N ASN A 70 11.75 8.26 -8.98
CA ASN A 70 10.87 9.38 -8.62
C ASN A 70 9.90 9.75 -9.76
N LYS A 71 10.36 9.72 -11.01
CA LYS A 71 9.48 9.83 -12.19
C LYS A 71 8.42 8.75 -12.22
N SER A 72 8.81 7.50 -11.97
CA SER A 72 7.86 6.38 -11.91
C SER A 72 6.73 6.67 -10.93
N LEU A 73 7.07 7.02 -9.68
CA LEU A 73 6.07 7.31 -8.66
C LEU A 73 5.16 8.49 -9.05
N LEU A 74 5.71 9.51 -9.71
CA LEU A 74 4.95 10.65 -10.18
C LEU A 74 3.98 10.26 -11.32
N HIS A 75 4.43 9.47 -12.28
CA HIS A 75 3.59 8.93 -13.35
C HIS A 75 2.46 8.08 -12.78
N LEU A 76 2.75 7.14 -11.87
CA LEU A 76 1.76 6.28 -11.23
C LEU A 76 0.74 7.12 -10.44
N PHE A 77 1.19 8.13 -9.71
CA PHE A 77 0.33 9.03 -8.95
C PHE A 77 -0.63 9.83 -9.84
N GLN A 78 -0.19 10.20 -11.05
CA GLN A 78 -0.99 10.89 -12.06
C GLN A 78 -1.87 9.95 -12.90
N GLY A 79 -1.70 8.63 -12.75
CA GLY A 79 -2.42 7.62 -13.53
C GLY A 79 -1.78 7.26 -14.87
N ASN A 80 -0.59 7.75 -15.16
CA ASN A 80 0.20 7.38 -16.34
C ASN A 80 0.89 6.04 -16.11
N TYR A 81 0.08 4.98 -15.99
CA TYR A 81 0.53 3.67 -15.55
C TYR A 81 1.53 3.01 -16.49
N LYS A 82 1.38 3.19 -17.81
CA LYS A 82 2.31 2.64 -18.79
C LYS A 82 3.74 3.06 -18.50
N ASP A 83 4.00 4.37 -18.53
CA ASP A 83 5.35 4.93 -18.28
C ASP A 83 5.76 4.68 -16.82
N GLY A 84 4.79 4.75 -15.90
CA GLY A 84 5.02 4.54 -14.49
C GLY A 84 5.57 3.15 -14.19
N TRP A 85 4.93 2.09 -14.67
CA TRP A 85 5.38 0.72 -14.40
C TRP A 85 6.69 0.36 -15.11
N GLU A 86 6.95 0.89 -16.31
CA GLU A 86 8.24 0.70 -16.98
C GLU A 86 9.39 1.29 -16.15
N LEU A 87 9.22 2.52 -15.66
CA LEU A 87 10.21 3.18 -14.82
C LEU A 87 10.27 2.59 -13.39
N TYR A 88 9.23 1.89 -12.93
CA TYR A 88 9.20 1.28 -11.61
C TYR A 88 10.29 0.21 -11.41
N GLU A 89 10.76 -0.38 -12.49
CA GLU A 89 11.86 -1.37 -12.45
C GLU A 89 13.21 -0.74 -12.07
N TYR A 90 13.38 0.60 -12.14
CA TYR A 90 14.56 1.27 -11.59
C TYR A 90 14.69 1.19 -10.06
N ARG A 91 13.64 0.72 -9.34
CA ARG A 91 13.73 0.46 -7.90
C ARG A 91 14.89 -0.48 -7.54
N TRP A 92 15.22 -1.43 -8.41
CA TRP A 92 16.30 -2.39 -8.23
C TRP A 92 17.69 -1.76 -8.29
N GLN A 93 17.82 -0.60 -8.88
CA GLN A 93 19.05 0.18 -8.92
C GLN A 93 19.06 1.31 -7.89
N SER A 94 17.93 1.56 -7.23
CA SER A 94 17.71 2.61 -6.25
C SER A 94 17.48 2.04 -4.85
N PHE A 95 16.31 2.20 -4.28
CA PHE A 95 16.03 1.88 -2.87
C PHE A 95 15.84 0.39 -2.58
N ALA A 96 15.52 -0.41 -3.57
CA ALA A 96 15.19 -1.84 -3.39
C ALA A 96 16.36 -2.79 -3.67
N LYS A 97 17.58 -2.29 -3.78
CA LYS A 97 18.77 -3.10 -4.08
C LYS A 97 18.93 -4.29 -3.14
N GLU A 98 18.67 -4.11 -1.85
CA GLU A 98 18.82 -5.13 -0.82
C GLU A 98 17.80 -6.27 -0.96
N TRP A 99 16.68 -6.04 -1.67
CA TRP A 99 15.64 -7.05 -1.91
C TRP A 99 15.80 -7.74 -3.27
N ALA A 100 16.72 -7.26 -4.10
CA ALA A 100 16.98 -7.86 -5.40
C ALA A 100 17.51 -9.29 -5.20
N ARG A 101 16.90 -10.24 -5.92
CA ARG A 101 17.34 -11.63 -5.94
C ARG A 101 17.87 -11.96 -7.31
N ASP A 102 19.07 -12.51 -7.35
CA ASP A 102 19.69 -12.98 -8.58
C ASP A 102 19.53 -14.49 -8.68
N TYR A 103 18.77 -14.93 -9.65
CA TYR A 103 18.58 -16.34 -9.95
C TYR A 103 19.19 -16.66 -11.31
N PRO A 104 19.82 -17.83 -11.51
CA PRO A 104 20.33 -18.26 -12.81
C PRO A 104 19.18 -18.66 -13.75
N LYS A 105 18.14 -17.85 -13.80
CA LYS A 105 16.91 -18.01 -14.58
C LYS A 105 16.47 -16.66 -15.11
N LYS A 106 15.51 -16.67 -16.05
CA LYS A 106 15.06 -15.47 -16.69
C LYS A 106 14.02 -14.71 -15.84
N LEU A 107 14.25 -13.43 -15.63
CA LEU A 107 13.23 -12.52 -15.07
C LEU A 107 12.10 -12.40 -16.08
N TRP A 108 10.86 -12.66 -15.64
CA TRP A 108 9.66 -12.53 -16.44
C TRP A 108 8.95 -11.21 -16.17
N LEU A 109 8.85 -10.42 -17.24
CA LEU A 109 8.14 -9.13 -17.25
C LEU A 109 7.02 -9.10 -18.32
N GLY A 110 6.45 -10.27 -18.64
CA GLY A 110 5.35 -10.38 -19.59
C GLY A 110 5.77 -10.51 -21.07
N ASN A 111 7.06 -10.53 -21.38
CA ASN A 111 7.54 -10.55 -22.77
C ASN A 111 7.56 -11.93 -23.40
N GLU A 112 7.55 -12.99 -22.60
CA GLU A 112 7.59 -14.38 -23.07
C GLU A 112 6.38 -15.17 -22.59
N SER A 113 6.02 -16.21 -23.37
CA SER A 113 5.00 -17.15 -22.94
C SER A 113 5.47 -18.02 -21.79
N ILE A 114 4.66 -18.07 -20.73
CA ILE A 114 4.86 -18.99 -19.59
C ILE A 114 4.01 -20.27 -19.72
N LYS A 115 3.33 -20.48 -20.85
CA LYS A 115 2.53 -21.69 -21.08
C LYS A 115 3.38 -22.95 -20.91
N ASN A 116 2.89 -23.89 -20.11
CA ASN A 116 3.59 -25.13 -19.74
C ASN A 116 4.96 -24.92 -19.02
N LYS A 117 5.22 -23.74 -18.47
CA LYS A 117 6.44 -23.41 -17.71
C LYS A 117 6.14 -23.28 -16.23
N VAL A 118 7.17 -23.43 -15.41
CA VAL A 118 7.10 -23.18 -13.98
C VAL A 118 7.57 -21.75 -13.71
N ILE A 119 6.72 -20.93 -13.07
CA ILE A 119 7.05 -19.57 -12.68
C ILE A 119 7.10 -19.44 -11.16
N PHE A 120 8.16 -18.79 -10.67
CA PHE A 120 8.34 -18.47 -9.26
C PHE A 120 8.06 -16.98 -9.04
N ILE A 121 7.14 -16.68 -8.11
CA ILE A 121 6.79 -15.31 -7.69
C ILE A 121 7.23 -15.13 -6.24
N TYR A 122 7.93 -14.04 -5.96
CA TYR A 122 8.38 -13.73 -4.61
C TYR A 122 7.93 -12.35 -4.13
N PRO A 123 7.70 -12.17 -2.82
CA PRO A 123 7.28 -10.90 -2.25
C PRO A 123 8.44 -9.92 -2.19
N GLU A 124 8.09 -8.64 -2.26
CA GLU A 124 8.97 -7.50 -2.01
C GLU A 124 8.18 -6.38 -1.32
N GLN A 125 8.89 -5.41 -0.75
CA GLN A 125 8.32 -4.23 -0.10
C GLN A 125 7.37 -4.57 1.06
N GLY A 126 6.24 -3.83 1.17
CA GLY A 126 5.33 -3.92 2.30
C GLY A 126 4.24 -4.99 2.14
N HIS A 127 3.61 -5.32 3.25
CA HIS A 127 2.48 -6.26 3.29
C HIS A 127 1.27 -5.77 2.45
N GLY A 128 1.04 -4.44 2.39
CA GLY A 128 -0.01 -3.86 1.57
C GLY A 128 0.25 -4.07 0.08
N ASP A 129 1.52 -3.87 -0.33
CA ASP A 129 1.96 -4.06 -1.72
C ASP A 129 1.78 -5.50 -2.17
N PHE A 130 2.11 -6.46 -1.29
CA PHE A 130 1.88 -7.88 -1.54
C PHE A 130 0.39 -8.16 -1.77
N ILE A 131 -0.51 -7.72 -0.88
CA ILE A 131 -1.96 -7.94 -1.03
C ILE A 131 -2.45 -7.31 -2.33
N GLN A 132 -2.03 -6.07 -2.62
CA GLN A 132 -2.43 -5.39 -3.84
C GLN A 132 -2.08 -6.20 -5.08
N CYS A 133 -0.86 -6.72 -5.16
CA CYS A 133 -0.38 -7.44 -6.35
C CYS A 133 -0.75 -8.93 -6.36
N TYR A 134 -1.22 -9.48 -5.24
CA TYR A 134 -1.70 -10.88 -5.18
C TYR A 134 -2.82 -11.15 -6.20
N ARG A 135 -3.64 -10.15 -6.54
CA ARG A 135 -4.71 -10.27 -7.58
C ARG A 135 -4.21 -10.76 -8.94
N TYR A 136 -2.94 -10.52 -9.26
CA TYR A 136 -2.32 -10.97 -10.50
C TYR A 136 -2.06 -12.49 -10.52
N ILE A 137 -2.05 -13.16 -9.38
CA ILE A 137 -1.84 -14.61 -9.31
C ILE A 137 -2.96 -15.36 -10.06
N ALA A 138 -4.20 -14.89 -9.97
CA ALA A 138 -5.30 -15.43 -10.74
C ALA A 138 -5.07 -15.23 -12.26
N LEU A 139 -4.62 -14.06 -12.67
CA LEU A 139 -4.32 -13.76 -14.07
C LEU A 139 -3.14 -14.57 -14.61
N LEU A 140 -2.15 -14.89 -13.75
CA LEU A 140 -1.05 -15.80 -14.15
C LEU A 140 -1.57 -17.18 -14.48
N LYS A 141 -2.61 -17.70 -13.80
CA LYS A 141 -3.23 -19.00 -14.13
C LYS A 141 -3.84 -18.99 -15.52
N ASP A 142 -4.45 -17.89 -15.94
CA ASP A 142 -5.06 -17.74 -17.27
C ASP A 142 -4.03 -17.82 -18.41
N LEU A 143 -2.73 -17.67 -18.10
CA LEU A 143 -1.63 -17.87 -19.04
C LEU A 143 -1.20 -19.36 -19.16
N HIS A 144 -1.90 -20.26 -18.46
CA HIS A 144 -1.69 -21.71 -18.47
C HIS A 144 -0.25 -22.16 -18.15
N PRO A 145 0.39 -21.63 -17.09
CA PRO A 145 1.68 -22.18 -16.66
C PRO A 145 1.51 -23.64 -16.22
N LYS A 146 2.59 -24.41 -16.27
CA LYS A 146 2.62 -25.75 -15.68
C LYS A 146 2.44 -25.70 -14.17
N LYS A 147 3.00 -24.67 -13.53
CA LYS A 147 2.95 -24.48 -12.08
C LYS A 147 3.29 -23.02 -11.72
N ILE A 148 2.63 -22.50 -10.71
CA ILE A 148 2.99 -21.25 -10.06
C ILE A 148 3.52 -21.61 -8.67
N ILE A 149 4.71 -21.13 -8.33
CA ILE A 149 5.28 -21.20 -6.99
C ILE A 149 5.22 -19.77 -6.43
N LEU A 150 4.53 -19.58 -5.32
CA LEU A 150 4.41 -18.29 -4.67
C LEU A 150 5.07 -18.33 -3.28
N GLU A 151 6.12 -17.55 -3.11
CA GLU A 151 6.66 -17.30 -1.78
C GLU A 151 5.83 -16.24 -1.08
N VAL A 152 5.56 -16.46 0.20
CA VAL A 152 4.82 -15.52 1.05
C VAL A 152 5.57 -15.29 2.36
N THR A 153 5.39 -14.11 2.95
CA THR A 153 5.91 -13.84 4.29
C THR A 153 5.10 -14.60 5.34
N GLU A 154 5.73 -14.92 6.47
CA GLU A 154 5.13 -15.74 7.54
C GLU A 154 3.72 -15.27 7.96
N PRO A 155 3.44 -13.95 8.15
CA PRO A 155 2.11 -13.52 8.55
C PRO A 155 0.99 -13.84 7.55
N PHE A 156 1.33 -14.06 6.26
CA PHE A 156 0.35 -14.38 5.20
C PHE A 156 0.22 -15.87 4.92
N TYR A 157 1.17 -16.68 5.39
CA TYR A 157 1.24 -18.09 4.98
C TYR A 157 -0.09 -18.83 5.15
N LYS A 158 -0.72 -18.74 6.32
CA LYS A 158 -1.99 -19.40 6.58
C LYS A 158 -3.16 -18.85 5.75
N LEU A 159 -3.17 -17.53 5.51
CA LEU A 159 -4.22 -16.93 4.69
C LEU A 159 -4.12 -17.40 3.24
N ILE A 160 -2.91 -17.37 2.69
CA ILE A 160 -2.69 -17.68 1.25
C ILE A 160 -2.74 -19.18 1.00
N SER A 161 -2.24 -20.03 1.91
CA SER A 161 -2.29 -21.49 1.75
C SER A 161 -3.71 -22.07 1.73
N THR A 162 -4.72 -21.30 2.15
CA THR A 162 -6.11 -21.71 2.13
C THR A 162 -6.91 -21.16 0.95
N GLN A 163 -6.25 -20.42 0.03
CA GLN A 163 -6.89 -19.97 -1.20
C GLN A 163 -6.99 -21.11 -2.22
N ASP A 164 -8.12 -21.20 -2.89
CA ASP A 164 -8.38 -22.22 -3.91
C ASP A 164 -7.80 -21.80 -5.28
N LEU A 165 -6.47 -21.73 -5.37
CA LEU A 165 -5.80 -21.31 -6.62
C LEU A 165 -4.92 -22.39 -7.25
N GLU A 166 -4.82 -23.60 -6.68
CA GLU A 166 -3.96 -24.68 -7.19
C GLU A 166 -2.51 -24.21 -7.46
N ILE A 167 -1.95 -23.44 -6.54
CA ILE A 167 -0.58 -22.95 -6.58
C ILE A 167 0.25 -23.60 -5.46
N GLU A 168 1.56 -23.69 -5.66
CA GLU A 168 2.47 -24.05 -4.57
C GLU A 168 2.79 -22.82 -3.75
N VAL A 169 2.37 -22.80 -2.49
CA VAL A 169 2.70 -21.73 -1.55
C VAL A 169 3.89 -22.17 -0.70
N ILE A 170 4.96 -21.38 -0.68
CA ILE A 170 6.12 -21.62 0.17
C ILE A 170 6.32 -20.47 1.17
N GLY A 171 6.81 -20.81 2.35
CA GLY A 171 7.15 -19.83 3.39
C GLY A 171 8.49 -19.13 3.11
N PRO A 172 8.83 -18.11 3.91
CA PRO A 172 10.09 -17.42 3.77
C PRO A 172 11.26 -18.39 4.02
N ASN A 173 12.38 -18.17 3.32
CA ASN A 173 13.60 -18.98 3.40
C ASN A 173 13.46 -20.45 2.94
N ILE A 174 12.33 -20.82 2.34
CA ILE A 174 12.18 -22.11 1.67
C ILE A 174 12.70 -21.96 0.24
N GLN A 175 13.66 -22.81 -0.15
CA GLN A 175 14.14 -22.81 -1.52
C GLN A 175 13.02 -23.29 -2.46
N PRO A 176 12.68 -22.52 -3.50
CA PRO A 176 11.68 -22.94 -4.45
C PRO A 176 12.16 -24.18 -5.21
N SER A 177 11.22 -25.05 -5.59
CA SER A 177 11.51 -26.15 -6.52
C SER A 177 12.02 -25.58 -7.86
N LYS A 178 12.51 -26.46 -8.76
CA LYS A 178 13.00 -26.00 -10.09
C LYS A 178 11.94 -25.19 -10.82
N PHE A 179 12.32 -24.02 -11.32
CA PHE A 179 11.47 -23.11 -12.10
C PHE A 179 12.17 -22.66 -13.40
N ASP A 180 11.39 -22.19 -14.36
CA ASP A 180 11.86 -21.69 -15.65
C ASP A 180 12.03 -20.16 -15.62
N PHE A 181 11.07 -19.48 -14.97
CA PHE A 181 11.01 -18.03 -14.85
C PHE A 181 10.80 -17.61 -13.40
N TYR A 182 11.21 -16.39 -13.06
CA TYR A 182 10.85 -15.76 -11.81
C TYR A 182 10.38 -14.34 -12.02
N SER A 183 9.58 -13.82 -11.11
CA SER A 183 9.18 -12.40 -11.10
C SER A 183 8.94 -11.91 -9.67
N PRO A 184 9.41 -10.71 -9.32
CA PRO A 184 8.97 -10.04 -8.11
C PRO A 184 7.49 -9.67 -8.25
N ILE A 185 6.73 -9.77 -7.18
CA ILE A 185 5.27 -9.56 -7.25
C ILE A 185 4.89 -8.15 -7.73
N MET A 186 5.68 -7.12 -7.39
CA MET A 186 5.46 -5.73 -7.80
C MET A 186 5.85 -5.44 -9.26
N SER A 187 6.43 -6.41 -9.98
CA SER A 187 6.66 -6.32 -11.43
C SER A 187 5.48 -6.87 -12.25
N LEU A 188 4.50 -7.52 -11.60
CA LEU A 188 3.32 -8.05 -12.29
C LEU A 188 2.46 -6.97 -12.95
N PRO A 189 2.25 -5.77 -12.38
CA PRO A 189 1.54 -4.71 -13.10
C PRO A 189 2.19 -4.36 -14.46
N LEU A 190 3.51 -4.32 -14.53
CA LEU A 190 4.24 -4.14 -15.80
C LEU A 190 4.01 -5.34 -16.73
N ALA A 191 4.19 -6.56 -16.22
CA ALA A 191 4.07 -7.79 -17.00
C ALA A 191 2.67 -7.94 -17.64
N PHE A 192 1.63 -7.47 -16.96
CA PHE A 192 0.25 -7.46 -17.46
C PHE A 192 -0.16 -6.15 -18.14
N LYS A 193 0.80 -5.22 -18.38
CA LYS A 193 0.56 -3.93 -19.04
C LYS A 193 -0.62 -3.18 -18.41
N THR A 194 -0.62 -3.12 -17.08
CA THR A 194 -1.72 -2.53 -16.32
C THR A 194 -1.82 -1.04 -16.56
N GLU A 195 -3.00 -0.60 -16.99
CA GLU A 195 -3.44 0.79 -17.09
C GLU A 195 -4.68 1.01 -16.22
N ILE A 196 -5.09 2.26 -16.00
CA ILE A 196 -6.29 2.53 -15.18
C ILE A 196 -7.53 1.84 -15.72
N SER A 197 -7.65 1.73 -17.05
CA SER A 197 -8.79 1.13 -17.75
C SER A 197 -8.88 -0.39 -17.59
N ASN A 198 -7.76 -1.06 -17.30
CA ASN A 198 -7.69 -2.51 -17.19
C ASN A 198 -7.15 -3.01 -15.84
N VAL A 199 -7.10 -2.14 -14.81
CA VAL A 199 -6.77 -2.58 -13.46
C VAL A 199 -7.64 -3.77 -13.08
N PRO A 200 -7.04 -4.92 -12.66
CA PRO A 200 -7.80 -6.10 -12.28
C PRO A 200 -8.47 -5.86 -10.91
N ASN A 201 -9.59 -5.13 -10.91
CA ASN A 201 -10.28 -4.65 -9.70
C ASN A 201 -11.42 -5.55 -9.23
N LYS A 202 -11.61 -6.72 -9.81
CA LYS A 202 -12.62 -7.68 -9.35
C LYS A 202 -12.34 -8.08 -7.90
N CYS A 203 -13.30 -7.84 -7.03
CA CYS A 203 -13.26 -8.19 -5.60
C CYS A 203 -14.51 -9.00 -5.21
N PRO A 204 -14.43 -9.90 -4.22
CA PRO A 204 -13.19 -10.29 -3.52
C PRO A 204 -12.23 -11.11 -4.40
N TYR A 205 -10.94 -10.96 -4.17
CA TYR A 205 -9.90 -11.83 -4.74
C TYR A 205 -9.08 -12.55 -3.66
N LEU A 206 -9.34 -12.25 -2.39
CA LEU A 206 -8.93 -13.03 -1.23
C LEU A 206 -10.18 -13.55 -0.50
N LEU A 207 -10.11 -14.80 -0.03
CA LEU A 207 -11.16 -15.44 0.74
C LEU A 207 -10.69 -15.68 2.17
N THR A 208 -11.61 -15.62 3.11
CA THR A 208 -11.35 -15.91 4.51
C THR A 208 -11.38 -17.42 4.77
N ASN A 209 -10.62 -17.89 5.74
CA ASN A 209 -10.63 -19.29 6.15
C ASN A 209 -11.94 -19.64 6.88
N LEU A 210 -12.67 -20.64 6.37
CA LEU A 210 -13.99 -21.03 6.91
C LEU A 210 -13.93 -21.48 8.39
N ASN A 211 -12.86 -22.17 8.80
CA ASN A 211 -12.70 -22.61 10.19
C ASN A 211 -12.44 -21.42 11.11
N LYS A 212 -11.62 -20.47 10.68
CA LYS A 212 -11.39 -19.22 11.41
C LYS A 212 -12.68 -18.40 11.51
N ASN A 213 -13.46 -18.33 10.44
CA ASN A 213 -14.76 -17.63 10.47
C ASN A 213 -15.66 -18.19 11.56
N LYS A 214 -15.81 -19.54 11.65
CA LYS A 214 -16.62 -20.18 12.69
C LYS A 214 -16.14 -19.87 14.11
N ILE A 215 -14.81 -19.71 14.30
CA ILE A 215 -14.23 -19.33 15.60
C ILE A 215 -14.62 -17.89 15.92
N TRP A 216 -14.53 -16.99 14.96
CA TRP A 216 -14.90 -15.59 15.14
C TRP A 216 -16.42 -15.42 15.31
N GLU A 217 -17.24 -16.08 14.50
CA GLU A 217 -18.72 -16.05 14.62
C GLU A 217 -19.21 -16.38 16.03
N LYS A 218 -18.54 -17.33 16.71
CA LYS A 218 -18.88 -17.68 18.10
C LYS A 218 -18.56 -16.60 19.13
N LYS A 219 -17.67 -15.64 18.78
CA LYS A 219 -17.32 -14.53 19.67
C LYS A 219 -18.26 -13.34 19.52
N PHE A 220 -19.08 -13.34 18.48
CA PHE A 220 -20.00 -12.25 18.19
C PHE A 220 -21.43 -12.64 18.53
N GLU A 221 -22.02 -11.89 19.43
CA GLU A 221 -23.45 -12.02 19.72
C GLU A 221 -24.27 -11.34 18.60
N LYS A 222 -25.57 -11.62 18.56
CA LYS A 222 -26.45 -10.88 17.64
C LYS A 222 -26.49 -9.42 18.08
N SER A 223 -26.18 -8.52 17.15
CA SER A 223 -26.24 -7.08 17.38
C SER A 223 -27.20 -6.44 16.38
N ASN A 224 -27.95 -5.43 16.84
CA ASN A 224 -28.75 -4.58 15.97
C ASN A 224 -27.96 -3.34 15.49
N TYR A 225 -26.74 -3.18 15.95
CA TYR A 225 -25.86 -2.09 15.57
C TYR A 225 -24.91 -2.54 14.45
N LEU A 226 -24.55 -1.60 13.57
CA LEU A 226 -23.48 -1.84 12.61
C LEU A 226 -22.15 -2.05 13.33
N ARG A 227 -21.41 -3.05 12.90
CA ARG A 227 -20.07 -3.35 13.40
C ARG A 227 -19.03 -2.64 12.57
N ILE A 228 -18.27 -1.79 13.23
CA ILE A 228 -17.23 -0.97 12.61
C ILE A 228 -15.86 -1.44 13.07
N GLY A 229 -15.05 -1.88 12.12
CA GLY A 229 -13.64 -2.22 12.38
C GLY A 229 -12.76 -0.98 12.26
N LEU A 230 -12.00 -0.64 13.31
CA LEU A 230 -11.13 0.53 13.37
C LEU A 230 -9.65 0.16 13.29
N CYS A 231 -8.88 0.91 12.46
CA CYS A 231 -7.42 0.85 12.46
C CYS A 231 -6.86 2.27 12.22
N TRP A 232 -6.27 2.87 13.23
CA TRP A 232 -5.87 4.29 13.24
C TRP A 232 -4.39 4.52 12.98
N ALA A 233 -3.54 3.49 13.10
CA ALA A 233 -2.10 3.64 12.94
C ALA A 233 -1.48 2.50 12.13
N GLY A 234 -0.41 2.84 11.40
CA GLY A 234 0.41 1.89 10.68
C GLY A 234 1.60 1.39 11.51
N ASN A 235 2.51 0.67 10.84
CA ASN A 235 3.75 0.24 11.45
C ASN A 235 4.59 1.45 11.88
N PRO A 236 4.95 1.60 13.17
CA PRO A 236 5.73 2.74 13.67
C PRO A 236 7.14 2.83 13.05
N LEU A 237 7.69 1.73 12.54
CA LEU A 237 8.98 1.72 11.86
C LEU A 237 8.92 2.28 10.43
N HIS A 238 7.74 2.51 9.90
CA HIS A 238 7.59 3.09 8.56
C HIS A 238 7.93 4.58 8.56
N LYS A 239 8.85 5.01 7.68
CA LYS A 239 9.39 6.38 7.64
C LYS A 239 8.32 7.48 7.59
N ASN A 240 7.18 7.24 6.94
CA ASN A 240 6.06 8.17 6.81
C ASN A 240 4.91 7.88 7.78
N ASN A 241 5.15 7.10 8.85
CA ASN A 241 4.07 6.71 9.76
C ASN A 241 3.42 7.89 10.47
N HIS A 242 4.21 8.87 10.87
CA HIS A 242 3.77 10.09 11.55
C HIS A 242 2.79 10.96 10.72
N ASN A 243 2.84 10.90 9.40
CA ASN A 243 1.94 11.66 8.52
C ASN A 243 0.64 10.92 8.21
N ARG A 244 0.62 9.58 8.27
CA ARG A 244 -0.53 8.76 7.87
C ARG A 244 -1.30 8.15 9.03
N SER A 245 -0.73 8.15 10.23
CA SER A 245 -1.39 7.63 11.43
C SER A 245 -2.11 8.74 12.17
N MET A 246 -3.13 8.34 12.90
CA MET A 246 -3.95 9.15 13.78
C MET A 246 -3.79 8.68 15.22
N LEU A 247 -4.23 9.46 16.18
CA LEU A 247 -4.41 9.02 17.53
C LEU A 247 -5.82 8.43 17.70
N LEU A 248 -5.99 7.49 18.63
CA LEU A 248 -7.31 6.93 18.90
C LEU A 248 -8.30 8.03 19.38
N ASP A 249 -7.80 9.03 20.10
CA ASP A 249 -8.59 10.18 20.57
C ASP A 249 -9.18 11.02 19.43
N ASP A 250 -8.54 11.03 18.26
CA ASP A 250 -9.09 11.71 17.08
C ASP A 250 -10.43 11.12 16.65
N PHE A 251 -10.70 9.85 16.99
CA PHE A 251 -11.95 9.14 16.68
C PHE A 251 -13.05 9.32 17.75
N SER A 252 -12.85 10.16 18.79
CA SER A 252 -13.79 10.31 19.90
C SER A 252 -15.21 10.66 19.45
N GLU A 253 -15.38 11.60 18.51
CA GLU A 253 -16.69 11.95 17.93
C GLU A 253 -17.32 10.75 17.20
N LEU A 254 -16.53 9.98 16.44
CA LEU A 254 -17.00 8.79 15.74
C LEU A 254 -17.44 7.70 16.73
N ILE A 255 -16.62 7.44 17.76
CA ILE A 255 -16.87 6.38 18.75
C ILE A 255 -18.11 6.70 19.60
N SER A 256 -18.49 7.98 19.75
CA SER A 256 -19.72 8.38 20.45
C SER A 256 -21.02 8.05 19.72
N LEU A 257 -20.95 7.63 18.45
CA LEU A 257 -22.12 7.23 17.68
C LEU A 257 -22.61 5.81 18.07
N PRO A 258 -23.90 5.49 17.91
CA PRO A 258 -24.50 4.26 18.35
C PRO A 258 -24.16 3.09 17.41
N PHE A 259 -22.89 2.71 17.33
CA PHE A 259 -22.37 1.58 16.57
C PHE A 259 -21.56 0.65 17.50
N GLU A 260 -21.29 -0.56 17.04
CA GLU A 260 -20.42 -1.51 17.73
C GLU A 260 -19.01 -1.42 17.15
N TYR A 261 -18.04 -0.96 17.95
CA TYR A 261 -16.69 -0.71 17.48
C TYR A 261 -15.71 -1.81 17.85
N HIS A 262 -14.91 -2.24 16.89
CA HIS A 262 -13.93 -3.33 17.03
C HIS A 262 -12.55 -2.87 16.58
N SER A 263 -11.55 -3.04 17.44
CA SER A 263 -10.16 -2.73 17.09
C SER A 263 -9.58 -3.79 16.16
N LEU A 264 -9.11 -3.36 15.00
CA LEU A 264 -8.27 -4.12 14.08
C LEU A 264 -6.78 -3.76 14.27
N GLN A 265 -6.49 -2.84 15.21
CA GLN A 265 -5.15 -2.34 15.49
C GLN A 265 -4.33 -3.43 16.16
N LYS A 266 -3.07 -3.58 15.75
CA LYS A 266 -2.08 -4.45 16.37
C LYS A 266 -0.86 -3.62 16.79
N GLY A 267 -0.22 -4.03 17.89
CA GLY A 267 0.96 -3.32 18.39
C GLY A 267 0.64 -1.97 19.03
N MET A 268 -0.48 -1.89 19.72
CA MET A 268 -0.88 -0.69 20.48
C MET A 268 0.12 -0.36 21.58
N THR A 269 0.35 0.93 21.77
CA THR A 269 1.11 1.46 22.91
C THR A 269 0.37 1.22 24.23
N HIS A 270 1.07 1.34 25.34
CA HIS A 270 0.45 1.26 26.69
C HIS A 270 -0.64 2.31 26.92
N GLU A 271 -0.47 3.50 26.33
CA GLU A 271 -1.44 4.59 26.41
C GLU A 271 -2.70 4.25 25.62
N GLU A 272 -2.56 3.79 24.38
CA GLU A 272 -3.68 3.35 23.54
C GLU A 272 -4.45 2.19 24.20
N GLN A 273 -3.76 1.23 24.82
CA GLN A 273 -4.40 0.14 25.56
C GLN A 273 -5.22 0.66 26.76
N LYS A 274 -4.76 1.72 27.45
CA LYS A 274 -5.55 2.34 28.53
C LYS A 274 -6.79 3.06 27.98
N ILE A 275 -6.65 3.76 26.86
CA ILE A 275 -7.77 4.46 26.22
C ILE A 275 -8.83 3.45 25.80
N ILE A 276 -8.44 2.37 25.11
CA ILE A 276 -9.37 1.31 24.68
C ILE A 276 -10.10 0.70 25.87
N LYS A 277 -9.40 0.37 26.96
CA LYS A 277 -10.02 -0.20 28.17
C LYS A 277 -11.10 0.70 28.80
N ASN A 278 -11.02 2.01 28.54
CA ASN A 278 -11.97 3.01 29.06
C ASN A 278 -12.95 3.50 27.97
N SER A 279 -12.97 2.85 26.81
CA SER A 279 -13.85 3.16 25.68
C SER A 279 -14.77 1.96 25.38
N ASP A 280 -15.79 2.20 24.55
CA ASP A 280 -16.69 1.16 24.05
C ASP A 280 -16.10 0.37 22.86
N VAL A 281 -14.80 0.51 22.58
CA VAL A 281 -14.11 -0.21 21.49
C VAL A 281 -13.66 -1.57 21.99
N ILE A 282 -14.15 -2.63 21.35
CA ILE A 282 -13.80 -4.01 21.70
C ILE A 282 -12.42 -4.35 21.15
N ASP A 283 -11.48 -4.68 22.03
CA ASP A 283 -10.12 -5.05 21.66
C ASP A 283 -10.00 -6.52 21.28
N HIS A 284 -9.36 -6.77 20.14
CA HIS A 284 -9.10 -8.12 19.64
C HIS A 284 -7.61 -8.46 19.48
N GLN A 285 -6.70 -7.57 19.90
CA GLN A 285 -5.26 -7.69 19.64
C GLN A 285 -4.70 -9.07 19.98
N ASP A 286 -5.07 -9.63 21.13
CA ASP A 286 -4.57 -10.94 21.59
C ASP A 286 -5.07 -12.12 20.74
N SER A 287 -6.15 -11.94 20.02
CA SER A 287 -6.74 -12.94 19.12
C SER A 287 -6.19 -12.90 17.71
N LEU A 288 -5.54 -11.80 17.32
CA LEU A 288 -4.97 -11.61 15.98
C LEU A 288 -3.55 -12.20 15.91
N LYS A 289 -3.43 -13.46 15.54
CA LYS A 289 -2.13 -14.16 15.45
C LYS A 289 -1.44 -13.96 14.10
N ASP A 290 -2.23 -13.96 13.03
CA ASP A 290 -1.79 -13.80 11.64
C ASP A 290 -2.87 -13.12 10.79
N PHE A 291 -2.59 -12.86 9.51
CA PHE A 291 -3.58 -12.22 8.63
C PHE A 291 -4.80 -13.09 8.31
N SER A 292 -4.78 -14.39 8.58
CA SER A 292 -5.98 -15.24 8.49
C SER A 292 -6.99 -14.90 9.60
N ASP A 293 -6.52 -14.59 10.83
CA ASP A 293 -7.38 -14.09 11.91
C ASP A 293 -7.91 -12.69 11.58
N THR A 294 -7.03 -11.80 11.12
CA THR A 294 -7.42 -10.43 10.75
C THR A 294 -8.45 -10.43 9.62
N ALA A 295 -8.27 -11.25 8.59
CA ALA A 295 -9.23 -11.39 7.49
C ALA A 295 -10.60 -11.89 7.99
N SER A 296 -10.60 -12.87 8.90
CA SER A 296 -11.84 -13.40 9.47
C SER A 296 -12.54 -12.38 10.38
N LEU A 297 -11.80 -11.59 11.16
CA LEU A 297 -12.38 -10.48 11.93
C LEU A 297 -12.95 -9.40 11.02
N ILE A 298 -12.23 -8.99 9.95
CA ILE A 298 -12.75 -8.05 8.94
C ILE A 298 -14.06 -8.56 8.33
N LYS A 299 -14.18 -9.87 8.09
CA LYS A 299 -15.42 -10.46 7.58
C LYS A 299 -16.61 -10.23 8.50
N MET A 300 -16.41 -10.22 9.82
CA MET A 300 -17.47 -9.98 10.82
C MET A 300 -17.92 -8.52 10.88
N MET A 301 -17.17 -7.60 10.33
CA MET A 301 -17.50 -6.16 10.31
C MET A 301 -18.43 -5.82 9.15
N ASP A 302 -19.25 -4.79 9.31
CA ASP A 302 -20.07 -4.21 8.24
C ASP A 302 -19.29 -3.15 7.46
N VAL A 303 -18.53 -2.33 8.18
CA VAL A 303 -17.71 -1.25 7.64
C VAL A 303 -16.33 -1.27 8.28
N ILE A 304 -15.31 -1.02 7.48
CA ILE A 304 -13.94 -0.79 7.97
C ILE A 304 -13.63 0.70 7.86
N ILE A 305 -13.10 1.28 8.93
CA ILE A 305 -12.55 2.64 8.93
C ILE A 305 -11.08 2.53 9.29
N CYS A 306 -10.22 2.94 8.39
CA CYS A 306 -8.78 2.81 8.61
C CYS A 306 -7.97 3.90 7.92
N VAL A 307 -6.75 4.10 8.41
CA VAL A 307 -5.73 4.89 7.72
C VAL A 307 -5.01 4.02 6.67
N ASP A 308 -4.08 4.61 5.89
CA ASP A 308 -3.29 3.93 4.84
C ASP A 308 -2.36 2.85 5.43
N THR A 309 -2.89 1.67 5.61
CA THR A 309 -2.21 0.50 6.18
C THR A 309 -2.56 -0.78 5.43
N VAL A 310 -1.90 -1.88 5.80
CA VAL A 310 -2.24 -3.23 5.29
C VAL A 310 -3.72 -3.60 5.48
N ILE A 311 -4.39 -3.03 6.48
CA ILE A 311 -5.82 -3.28 6.75
C ILE A 311 -6.69 -2.75 5.60
N ALA A 312 -6.37 -1.57 5.04
CA ALA A 312 -7.07 -1.04 3.87
C ALA A 312 -7.00 -2.00 2.68
N HIS A 313 -5.79 -2.53 2.41
CA HIS A 313 -5.57 -3.48 1.33
C HIS A 313 -6.30 -4.81 1.57
N LEU A 314 -6.24 -5.32 2.79
CA LEU A 314 -6.90 -6.59 3.14
C LEU A 314 -8.42 -6.46 3.08
N ALA A 315 -8.98 -5.38 3.62
CA ALA A 315 -10.41 -5.10 3.54
C ALA A 315 -10.89 -4.94 2.08
N GLY A 316 -10.13 -4.18 1.28
CA GLY A 316 -10.39 -4.04 -0.16
C GLY A 316 -10.30 -5.36 -0.92
N ALA A 317 -9.30 -6.21 -0.61
CA ALA A 317 -9.14 -7.53 -1.22
C ALA A 317 -10.29 -8.50 -0.88
N LEU A 318 -10.87 -8.35 0.32
CA LEU A 318 -12.06 -9.08 0.77
C LEU A 318 -13.38 -8.47 0.28
N GLY A 319 -13.33 -7.35 -0.45
CA GLY A 319 -14.51 -6.65 -0.96
C GLY A 319 -15.35 -5.96 0.13
N LYS A 320 -14.76 -5.67 1.30
CA LYS A 320 -15.47 -5.00 2.40
C LYS A 320 -15.62 -3.51 2.16
N LYS A 321 -16.80 -2.96 2.48
CA LYS A 321 -17.04 -1.52 2.52
C LYS A 321 -16.01 -0.89 3.44
N THR A 322 -15.19 -0.01 2.89
CA THR A 322 -14.05 0.57 3.61
C THR A 322 -14.02 2.08 3.43
N PHE A 323 -13.91 2.80 4.52
CA PHE A 323 -13.68 4.23 4.57
C PHE A 323 -12.22 4.46 4.91
N LEU A 324 -11.48 4.95 3.93
CA LEU A 324 -10.02 5.12 4.01
C LEU A 324 -9.68 6.58 4.27
N LEU A 325 -9.08 6.82 5.42
CA LEU A 325 -8.54 8.12 5.80
C LEU A 325 -7.12 8.27 5.27
N LEU A 326 -6.89 9.26 4.41
CA LEU A 326 -5.59 9.50 3.80
C LEU A 326 -5.00 10.85 4.20
N PRO A 327 -3.69 10.91 4.42
CA PRO A 327 -3.01 12.19 4.54
C PRO A 327 -3.07 12.96 3.21
N ASP A 328 -2.77 14.25 3.25
CA ASP A 328 -2.65 15.08 2.05
C ASP A 328 -1.65 14.50 1.05
N LYS A 329 -0.54 13.91 1.55
CA LYS A 329 0.46 13.17 0.79
C LYS A 329 0.28 11.67 1.01
N SER A 330 -0.39 11.03 0.10
CA SER A 330 -0.58 9.58 0.12
C SER A 330 0.30 8.85 -0.90
N SER A 331 0.33 7.53 -0.81
CA SER A 331 0.94 6.64 -1.81
C SER A 331 0.35 6.90 -3.21
N PHE A 332 1.16 6.67 -4.25
CA PHE A 332 0.73 6.71 -5.65
C PHE A 332 -0.49 5.83 -5.92
N LEU A 333 -0.65 4.76 -5.18
CA LEU A 333 -1.75 3.80 -5.29
C LEU A 333 -3.13 4.45 -5.14
N TRP A 334 -3.23 5.44 -4.26
CA TRP A 334 -4.47 6.16 -3.98
C TRP A 334 -4.67 7.37 -4.89
N MET A 335 -3.73 7.63 -5.79
CA MET A 335 -3.73 8.69 -6.80
C MET A 335 -4.00 10.08 -6.20
N ASN A 336 -4.13 11.10 -7.07
CA ASN A 336 -4.47 12.46 -6.66
C ASN A 336 -5.99 12.70 -6.78
N GLU A 337 -6.56 13.48 -5.85
CA GLU A 337 -7.92 14.07 -5.94
C GLU A 337 -9.10 13.10 -6.11
N ARG A 338 -8.89 11.78 -6.01
CA ARG A 338 -9.96 10.80 -6.11
C ARG A 338 -10.60 10.54 -4.74
N LYS A 339 -11.92 10.30 -4.76
CA LYS A 339 -12.69 9.80 -3.62
C LYS A 339 -12.96 8.30 -3.68
N ASP A 340 -12.53 7.63 -4.77
CA ASP A 340 -12.61 6.20 -5.03
C ASP A 340 -11.23 5.62 -5.34
N SER A 341 -11.13 4.30 -5.44
CA SER A 341 -9.90 3.61 -5.86
C SER A 341 -10.17 2.76 -7.09
N PRO A 342 -9.35 2.88 -8.17
CA PRO A 342 -9.45 1.99 -9.31
C PRO A 342 -9.07 0.55 -8.96
N TRP A 343 -8.31 0.36 -7.87
CA TRP A 343 -7.85 -0.94 -7.39
C TRP A 343 -8.87 -1.65 -6.51
N TYR A 344 -9.69 -0.90 -5.74
CA TYR A 344 -10.60 -1.44 -4.73
C TYR A 344 -11.96 -0.75 -4.81
N PRO A 345 -12.92 -1.30 -5.57
CA PRO A 345 -14.24 -0.66 -5.75
C PRO A 345 -15.02 -0.46 -4.44
N SER A 346 -14.69 -1.24 -3.39
CA SER A 346 -15.33 -1.14 -2.08
C SER A 346 -14.76 -0.05 -1.17
N ILE A 347 -13.72 0.67 -1.61
CA ILE A 347 -13.04 1.70 -0.81
C ILE A 347 -13.51 3.09 -1.22
N LYS A 348 -13.99 3.88 -0.24
CA LYS A 348 -14.22 5.32 -0.35
C LYS A 348 -13.13 6.06 0.42
N ILE A 349 -12.55 7.08 -0.22
CA ILE A 349 -11.39 7.84 0.28
C ILE A 349 -11.84 9.16 0.88
N PHE A 350 -11.34 9.46 2.09
CA PHE A 350 -11.46 10.71 2.81
C PHE A 350 -10.07 11.28 3.03
N ARG A 351 -9.75 12.38 2.36
CA ARG A 351 -8.38 12.91 2.31
C ARG A 351 -8.26 14.22 3.05
N GLN A 352 -7.15 14.39 3.79
CA GLN A 352 -6.76 15.67 4.34
C GLN A 352 -6.64 16.73 3.24
N SER A 353 -7.06 17.94 3.52
CA SER A 353 -6.79 19.13 2.70
C SER A 353 -5.54 19.88 3.17
N THR A 354 -5.18 19.69 4.42
CA THR A 354 -3.99 20.28 5.07
C THR A 354 -3.32 19.18 5.87
N LEU A 355 -2.01 19.04 5.73
CA LEU A 355 -1.24 18.01 6.42
C LEU A 355 -1.43 18.08 7.93
N GLY A 356 -1.81 16.97 8.55
CA GLY A 356 -2.05 16.85 9.99
C GLY A 356 -3.47 17.24 10.44
N ASP A 357 -4.30 17.84 9.58
CA ASP A 357 -5.69 18.17 9.91
C ASP A 357 -6.65 17.07 9.47
N TRP A 358 -7.14 16.27 10.41
CA TRP A 358 -8.11 15.21 10.22
C TRP A 358 -9.57 15.63 10.42
N SER A 359 -9.83 16.88 10.84
CA SER A 359 -11.17 17.36 11.19
C SER A 359 -12.16 17.28 10.04
N LYS A 360 -11.76 17.74 8.85
CA LYS A 360 -12.61 17.71 7.65
C LYS A 360 -12.88 16.27 7.15
N PRO A 361 -11.85 15.40 6.92
CA PRO A 361 -12.10 14.02 6.50
C PRO A 361 -12.96 13.23 7.48
N LEU A 362 -12.80 13.42 8.79
CA LEU A 362 -13.63 12.75 9.80
C LEU A 362 -15.09 13.24 9.75
N LYS A 363 -15.34 14.54 9.62
CA LYS A 363 -16.71 15.08 9.47
C LYS A 363 -17.41 14.54 8.21
N GLU A 364 -16.71 14.50 7.07
CA GLU A 364 -17.26 13.94 5.83
C GLU A 364 -17.56 12.44 6.01
N LEU A 365 -16.66 11.68 6.64
CA LEU A 365 -16.84 10.26 6.93
C LEU A 365 -18.03 10.00 7.85
N ILE A 366 -18.15 10.75 8.95
CA ILE A 366 -19.27 10.63 9.90
C ILE A 366 -20.61 10.93 9.20
N SER A 367 -20.65 11.94 8.34
CA SER A 367 -21.86 12.25 7.54
C SER A 367 -22.25 11.10 6.63
N ASP A 368 -21.28 10.48 5.96
CA ASP A 368 -21.49 9.32 5.08
C ASP A 368 -21.90 8.06 5.85
N LEU A 369 -21.48 7.93 7.09
CA LEU A 369 -21.81 6.76 7.92
C LEU A 369 -23.25 6.83 8.44
N LYS A 370 -23.79 8.06 8.60
CA LYS A 370 -25.16 8.31 9.05
C LYS A 370 -26.19 8.27 7.90
N SER A 371 -25.74 8.34 6.64
CA SER A 371 -26.58 8.26 5.44
C SER A 371 -26.87 6.82 5.03
#